data_d6d68540251f7bbdc4e709f8bcad82e8
#
_entry.id   d6d68540251f7bbdc4e709f8bcad82e8
#
_cell.length_a   1.000
_cell.length_b   1.000
_cell.length_c   1.000
_cell.angle_alpha   90.00
_cell.angle_beta   90.00
_cell.angle_gamma   90.00
#
_symmetry.space_group_name_H-M   'P 1'
#
loop_
_entity.id
_entity.type
_entity.pdbx_description
1 polymer ?
#
loop_
_entity_poly.entity_id
_entity_poly.type
_entity_poly.pdbx_seq_one_letter_code
_entity_poly.pdbx_strand_id
1 'polypeptide(L)'
;MHKSKFLVGLAVILIASMVLASCAPASAPATQAPAEPTAKPAQPAAEPAEATEAPAEATEAPVEPIVLAIEHFSVIEGTTWSGAQDRAGKRLAEKYPNVTYIFRENVAPDQSVPFAEDMIANEGANIVVGNAEFMGMPLKDIADKYPDVNFVSIVASDVSSKENFIRTFPRQYQALYLEGLIAGALTETGNIGIVSAYPNVQVIRRTAGFYLGVQDAAELLGKDVKVHVKYAGDWYLPQEERDIAATLVDQYQVDVITQQTDSGSPLDVATEKGIWFVGKDMDIVGEYGWSTTDTVAVSFDTRWEVLYDQIIQAMMAGEKPEQIIYLGMESSMQLADGTDELTVDIMNDGKLGVDAISPKALPLIPQEIVDLVKQRREQMMAGEWDPFTEHAFVSNGTGLDMEGNPVPAAGTEVKTAGEEPTVEWLLSQFNFDLQGMNILE
;
A
#
# COMPACT_ATOMS: atom_id res chain seq x y z
N MET A 1 43.75 8.72 -37.84
CA MET A 1 44.64 7.58 -38.14
C MET A 1 44.81 6.80 -36.85
N HIS A 2 44.25 5.73 -36.60
CA HIS A 2 44.46 4.36 -36.91
C HIS A 2 43.21 3.54 -36.49
N LYS A 3 42.76 2.75 -37.44
CA LYS A 3 41.71 1.73 -37.26
C LYS A 3 42.33 0.49 -36.60
N SER A 4 41.62 -0.21 -35.78
CA SER A 4 41.77 -1.66 -35.71
C SER A 4 40.45 -2.32 -35.28
N LYS A 5 39.98 -3.19 -36.18
CA LYS A 5 38.88 -4.15 -36.06
C LYS A 5 39.42 -5.44 -35.42
N PHE A 6 38.52 -6.19 -34.72
CA PHE A 6 38.53 -7.66 -34.64
C PHE A 6 37.18 -8.07 -34.06
N LEU A 7 36.27 -8.61 -34.81
CA LEU A 7 36.00 -9.96 -35.32
C LEU A 7 35.68 -10.99 -34.22
N VAL A 8 34.40 -11.26 -34.09
CA VAL A 8 33.61 -12.48 -34.36
C VAL A 8 34.18 -13.79 -33.78
N GLY A 9 33.38 -14.45 -32.98
CA GLY A 9 33.52 -15.84 -32.58
C GLY A 9 32.16 -16.47 -32.22
N LEU A 10 31.47 -16.94 -33.27
CA LEU A 10 30.27 -17.80 -33.21
C LEU A 10 30.75 -19.22 -32.90
N ALA A 11 30.18 -19.89 -31.89
CA ALA A 11 30.30 -21.33 -31.76
C ALA A 11 28.92 -21.95 -31.42
N VAL A 12 28.34 -22.53 -32.44
CA VAL A 12 27.21 -23.46 -32.42
C VAL A 12 27.75 -24.84 -32.00
N ILE A 13 27.09 -25.47 -30.99
CA ILE A 13 27.15 -26.94 -30.83
C ILE A 13 25.74 -27.46 -30.67
N LEU A 14 25.39 -28.27 -31.63
CA LEU A 14 24.20 -29.11 -31.77
C LEU A 14 24.50 -30.52 -31.20
N ILE A 15 23.40 -31.29 -30.89
CA ILE A 15 23.27 -32.76 -30.83
C ILE A 15 23.58 -33.36 -29.42
N ALA A 16 22.72 -34.17 -28.82
CA ALA A 16 22.03 -35.34 -29.38
C ALA A 16 20.88 -35.82 -28.50
N SER A 17 19.87 -36.28 -29.17
CA SER A 17 18.76 -37.09 -28.66
C SER A 17 19.25 -38.46 -28.19
N MET A 18 18.69 -39.00 -27.08
CA MET A 18 18.60 -40.45 -26.88
C MET A 18 17.29 -40.82 -26.21
N VAL A 19 16.49 -41.51 -26.98
CA VAL A 19 15.33 -42.30 -26.60
C VAL A 19 15.82 -43.57 -25.87
N LEU A 20 15.23 -43.90 -24.76
CA LEU A 20 15.17 -45.29 -24.27
C LEU A 20 13.81 -45.54 -23.61
N ALA A 21 13.19 -46.56 -24.12
CA ALA A 21 11.88 -47.07 -23.81
C ALA A 21 11.88 -48.04 -22.63
N SER A 22 10.66 -48.25 -22.09
CA SER A 22 10.19 -49.53 -21.52
C SER A 22 10.62 -49.88 -20.09
N CYS A 23 9.62 -49.94 -19.21
CA CYS A 23 9.23 -51.17 -18.50
C CYS A 23 7.94 -50.91 -17.70
N ALA A 24 6.88 -51.63 -18.06
CA ALA A 24 5.68 -51.81 -17.25
C ALA A 24 5.92 -52.96 -16.25
N PRO A 25 5.39 -52.92 -15.03
CA PRO A 25 5.19 -54.10 -14.24
C PRO A 25 3.73 -54.59 -14.19
N ALA A 26 3.63 -55.85 -14.08
CA ALA A 26 2.56 -56.82 -14.12
C ALA A 26 1.32 -56.56 -13.27
N SER A 27 0.22 -57.04 -13.81
CA SER A 27 -1.10 -57.33 -13.22
C SER A 27 -1.04 -58.24 -11.99
N ALA A 28 -1.78 -57.89 -10.94
CA ALA A 28 -2.14 -58.79 -9.83
C ALA A 28 -3.67 -59.16 -9.91
N PRO A 29 -4.08 -60.27 -9.29
CA PRO A 29 -5.19 -61.08 -9.77
C PRO A 29 -6.57 -60.66 -9.28
N ALA A 30 -7.57 -61.03 -10.09
CA ALA A 30 -9.00 -60.91 -9.83
C ALA A 30 -9.47 -61.69 -8.62
N THR A 31 -10.20 -61.06 -7.73
CA THR A 31 -10.98 -61.74 -6.68
C THR A 31 -12.46 -61.77 -7.10
N GLN A 32 -13.04 -62.93 -6.98
CA GLN A 32 -14.38 -63.31 -7.41
C GLN A 32 -15.50 -62.55 -6.68
N ALA A 33 -16.55 -62.26 -7.45
CA ALA A 33 -17.84 -61.78 -6.99
C ALA A 33 -18.62 -62.90 -6.26
N PRO A 34 -19.41 -62.58 -5.24
CA PRO A 34 -20.47 -63.45 -4.73
C PRO A 34 -21.81 -63.12 -5.40
N ALA A 35 -22.60 -64.18 -5.50
CA ALA A 35 -23.86 -64.35 -6.24
C ALA A 35 -25.02 -63.42 -5.88
N GLU A 36 -25.87 -63.22 -6.85
CA GLU A 36 -27.20 -62.62 -6.78
C GLU A 36 -28.15 -63.39 -5.83
N PRO A 37 -29.10 -62.72 -5.18
CA PRO A 37 -30.37 -63.34 -4.79
C PRO A 37 -31.55 -62.75 -5.57
N THR A 38 -32.22 -63.69 -6.25
CA THR A 38 -33.61 -63.84 -6.61
C THR A 38 -34.57 -62.65 -6.58
N ALA A 39 -35.26 -62.49 -7.68
CA ALA A 39 -36.36 -61.63 -7.99
C ALA A 39 -37.61 -61.83 -7.05
N LYS A 40 -38.26 -60.74 -6.74
CA LYS A 40 -39.61 -60.66 -6.12
C LYS A 40 -40.58 -59.98 -7.11
N PRO A 41 -41.85 -60.33 -7.10
CA PRO A 41 -42.79 -60.06 -8.22
C PRO A 41 -43.19 -58.59 -8.38
N ALA A 42 -43.55 -58.27 -9.63
CA ALA A 42 -44.02 -56.96 -10.08
C ALA A 42 -45.33 -56.51 -9.44
N GLN A 43 -45.41 -55.25 -9.04
CA GLN A 43 -46.61 -54.47 -8.75
C GLN A 43 -46.97 -53.60 -9.96
N PRO A 44 -48.27 -53.25 -10.13
CA PRO A 44 -48.78 -52.64 -11.37
C PRO A 44 -48.29 -51.20 -11.57
N ALA A 45 -48.19 -50.81 -12.83
CA ALA A 45 -47.77 -49.50 -13.31
C ALA A 45 -48.68 -48.40 -12.75
N ALA A 46 -48.06 -47.38 -12.16
CA ALA A 46 -48.68 -46.07 -11.89
C ALA A 46 -48.58 -45.18 -13.16
N GLU A 47 -49.59 -44.38 -13.35
CA GLU A 47 -49.74 -43.39 -14.43
C GLU A 47 -48.55 -42.44 -14.52
N PRO A 48 -48.25 -41.86 -15.69
CA PRO A 48 -47.14 -40.95 -15.88
C PRO A 48 -47.40 -39.65 -15.09
N ALA A 49 -46.56 -39.36 -14.12
CA ALA A 49 -46.50 -38.04 -13.48
C ALA A 49 -46.08 -37.01 -14.56
N GLU A 50 -46.83 -35.90 -14.62
CA GLU A 50 -46.49 -34.72 -15.40
C GLU A 50 -45.03 -34.30 -15.07
N ALA A 51 -44.25 -34.06 -16.13
CA ALA A 51 -42.90 -33.53 -16.02
C ALA A 51 -42.97 -32.16 -15.32
N THR A 52 -42.51 -32.11 -14.09
CA THR A 52 -42.20 -30.82 -13.44
C THR A 52 -41.06 -30.19 -14.21
N GLU A 53 -41.33 -29.07 -14.88
CA GLU A 53 -40.28 -28.24 -15.48
C GLU A 53 -39.22 -27.94 -14.41
N ALA A 54 -37.97 -28.25 -14.74
CA ALA A 54 -36.82 -27.83 -13.91
C ALA A 54 -36.90 -26.30 -13.69
N PRO A 55 -36.60 -25.82 -12.51
CA PRO A 55 -36.50 -24.37 -12.30
C PRO A 55 -35.53 -23.80 -13.35
N ALA A 56 -35.99 -22.81 -14.11
CA ALA A 56 -35.12 -22.06 -15.02
C ALA A 56 -33.94 -21.54 -14.15
N GLU A 57 -32.73 -21.85 -14.57
CA GLU A 57 -31.53 -21.20 -14.01
C GLU A 57 -31.80 -19.69 -14.06
N ALA A 58 -31.76 -19.07 -12.89
CA ALA A 58 -31.83 -17.63 -12.79
C ALA A 58 -30.67 -17.07 -13.61
N THR A 59 -30.99 -16.49 -14.76
CA THR A 59 -30.03 -15.73 -15.55
C THR A 59 -29.57 -14.59 -14.64
N GLU A 60 -28.35 -14.64 -14.15
CA GLU A 60 -27.75 -13.53 -13.42
C GLU A 60 -27.90 -12.27 -14.28
N ALA A 61 -28.41 -11.20 -13.68
CA ALA A 61 -28.53 -9.92 -14.37
C ALA A 61 -27.12 -9.53 -14.90
N PRO A 62 -27.02 -8.97 -16.10
CA PRO A 62 -25.72 -8.52 -16.64
C PRO A 62 -25.10 -7.56 -15.63
N VAL A 63 -23.94 -7.89 -15.09
CA VAL A 63 -23.19 -6.99 -14.22
C VAL A 63 -22.70 -5.85 -15.08
N GLU A 64 -23.05 -4.60 -14.73
CA GLU A 64 -22.66 -3.43 -15.50
C GLU A 64 -21.13 -3.29 -15.54
N PRO A 65 -20.56 -2.87 -16.69
CA PRO A 65 -19.12 -2.68 -16.81
C PRO A 65 -18.65 -1.51 -15.93
N ILE A 66 -17.56 -1.70 -15.22
CA ILE A 66 -16.88 -0.68 -14.41
C ILE A 66 -15.54 -0.38 -15.08
N VAL A 67 -15.29 0.90 -15.37
CA VAL A 67 -14.01 1.37 -15.90
C VAL A 67 -13.35 2.25 -14.86
N LEU A 68 -12.33 1.69 -14.21
CA LEU A 68 -11.49 2.37 -13.23
C LEU A 68 -10.36 3.11 -13.97
N ALA A 69 -10.40 4.43 -13.94
CA ALA A 69 -9.40 5.31 -14.53
C ALA A 69 -8.55 5.94 -13.42
N ILE A 70 -7.22 5.80 -13.50
CA ILE A 70 -6.31 6.42 -12.55
C ILE A 70 -5.39 7.41 -13.27
N GLU A 71 -5.38 8.65 -12.80
CA GLU A 71 -4.44 9.69 -13.19
C GLU A 71 -3.24 9.67 -12.26
N HIS A 72 -2.06 9.37 -12.80
CA HIS A 72 -0.80 9.34 -12.06
C HIS A 72 -0.05 10.66 -12.25
N PHE A 73 0.35 11.30 -11.15
CA PHE A 73 1.10 12.56 -11.21
C PHE A 73 2.54 12.38 -11.73
N SER A 74 3.08 11.17 -11.63
CA SER A 74 4.42 10.80 -12.10
C SER A 74 4.36 9.59 -13.03
N VAL A 75 5.54 9.15 -13.50
CA VAL A 75 5.68 7.84 -14.15
C VAL A 75 5.34 6.72 -13.16
N ILE A 76 4.84 5.61 -13.67
CA ILE A 76 4.55 4.41 -12.86
C ILE A 76 5.84 3.67 -12.56
N GLU A 77 6.67 3.44 -13.59
CA GLU A 77 7.90 2.68 -13.45
C GLU A 77 8.93 3.41 -12.58
N GLY A 78 9.46 2.71 -11.58
CA GLY A 78 10.51 3.24 -10.71
C GLY A 78 10.03 4.22 -9.64
N THR A 79 8.72 4.32 -9.38
CA THR A 79 8.17 5.12 -8.28
C THR A 79 7.36 4.27 -7.32
N THR A 80 7.41 4.60 -6.03
CA THR A 80 6.67 3.84 -5.02
C THR A 80 5.18 4.18 -5.04
N TRP A 81 4.82 5.45 -5.14
CA TRP A 81 3.44 5.92 -5.07
C TRP A 81 2.60 5.56 -6.30
N SER A 82 2.98 6.03 -7.50
CA SER A 82 2.24 5.73 -8.73
C SER A 82 2.27 4.25 -9.07
N GLY A 83 3.38 3.56 -8.78
CA GLY A 83 3.50 2.11 -8.94
C GLY A 83 2.54 1.33 -8.06
N ALA A 84 2.36 1.70 -6.78
CA ALA A 84 1.40 1.06 -5.89
C ALA A 84 -0.05 1.23 -6.39
N GLN A 85 -0.39 2.40 -6.90
CA GLN A 85 -1.73 2.68 -7.44
C GLN A 85 -2.01 1.94 -8.75
N ASP A 86 -1.03 1.84 -9.63
CA ASP A 86 -1.12 1.05 -10.87
C ASP A 86 -1.32 -0.44 -10.56
N ARG A 87 -0.58 -0.98 -9.60
CA ARG A 87 -0.77 -2.35 -9.13
C ARG A 87 -2.20 -2.58 -8.65
N ALA A 88 -2.76 -1.65 -7.88
CA ALA A 88 -4.12 -1.73 -7.38
C ALA A 88 -5.15 -1.80 -8.53
N GLY A 89 -5.01 -0.96 -9.55
CA GLY A 89 -5.87 -1.00 -10.74
C GLY A 89 -5.81 -2.35 -11.47
N LYS A 90 -4.60 -2.89 -11.65
CA LYS A 90 -4.38 -4.20 -12.28
C LYS A 90 -5.00 -5.35 -11.49
N ARG A 91 -4.80 -5.38 -10.17
CA ARG A 91 -5.35 -6.42 -9.28
C ARG A 91 -6.88 -6.42 -9.26
N LEU A 92 -7.51 -5.24 -9.29
CA LEU A 92 -8.96 -5.13 -9.36
C LEU A 92 -9.51 -5.62 -10.70
N ALA A 93 -8.83 -5.31 -11.81
CA ALA A 93 -9.19 -5.85 -13.12
C ALA A 93 -9.00 -7.39 -13.21
N GLU A 94 -8.04 -7.94 -12.48
CA GLU A 94 -7.87 -9.41 -12.37
C GLU A 94 -8.95 -10.04 -11.48
N LYS A 95 -9.35 -9.37 -10.38
CA LYS A 95 -10.35 -9.86 -9.44
C LYS A 95 -11.77 -9.87 -10.06
N TYR A 96 -12.13 -8.82 -10.78
CA TYR A 96 -13.47 -8.59 -11.28
C TYR A 96 -13.54 -8.64 -12.82
N PRO A 97 -14.18 -9.65 -13.42
CA PRO A 97 -14.27 -9.78 -14.89
C PRO A 97 -14.96 -8.60 -15.60
N ASN A 98 -15.78 -7.82 -14.87
CA ASN A 98 -16.48 -6.64 -15.38
C ASN A 98 -15.76 -5.33 -15.11
N VAL A 99 -14.55 -5.37 -14.48
CA VAL A 99 -13.72 -4.19 -14.23
C VAL A 99 -12.63 -4.08 -15.29
N THR A 100 -12.50 -2.90 -15.88
CA THR A 100 -11.41 -2.54 -16.78
C THR A 100 -10.59 -1.43 -16.12
N TYR A 101 -9.25 -1.56 -16.10
CA TYR A 101 -8.35 -0.54 -15.61
C TYR A 101 -7.72 0.22 -16.78
N ILE A 102 -7.79 1.56 -16.71
CA ILE A 102 -7.14 2.49 -17.65
C ILE A 102 -6.41 3.57 -16.87
N PHE A 103 -5.40 4.21 -17.47
CA PHE A 103 -4.60 5.21 -16.77
C PHE A 103 -4.01 6.30 -17.68
N ARG A 104 -3.54 7.37 -17.06
CA ARG A 104 -2.67 8.41 -17.64
C ARG A 104 -1.50 8.66 -16.69
N GLU A 105 -0.30 8.82 -17.24
CA GLU A 105 0.93 9.13 -16.50
C GLU A 105 1.37 10.57 -16.70
N ASN A 106 2.16 11.09 -15.75
CA ASN A 106 2.70 12.45 -15.78
C ASN A 106 1.62 13.51 -15.96
N VAL A 107 0.49 13.32 -15.28
CA VAL A 107 -0.64 14.24 -15.35
C VAL A 107 -0.34 15.48 -14.51
N ALA A 108 -0.21 16.63 -15.14
CA ALA A 108 -0.08 17.89 -14.44
C ALA A 108 -1.44 18.35 -13.85
N PRO A 109 -1.46 19.20 -12.81
CA PRO A 109 -2.71 19.63 -12.15
C PRO A 109 -3.74 20.23 -13.10
N ASP A 110 -3.30 20.99 -14.10
CA ASP A 110 -4.16 21.64 -15.11
C ASP A 110 -4.63 20.66 -16.21
N GLN A 111 -4.10 19.47 -16.25
CA GLN A 111 -4.46 18.42 -17.20
C GLN A 111 -5.44 17.40 -16.62
N SER A 112 -5.62 17.32 -15.30
CA SER A 112 -6.47 16.32 -14.66
C SER A 112 -7.91 16.38 -15.19
N VAL A 113 -8.58 17.54 -15.15
CA VAL A 113 -9.95 17.66 -15.67
C VAL A 113 -10.05 17.29 -17.15
N PRO A 114 -9.20 17.80 -18.07
CA PRO A 114 -9.21 17.38 -19.48
C PRO A 114 -9.01 15.88 -19.69
N PHE A 115 -8.11 15.22 -18.97
CA PHE A 115 -7.92 13.78 -19.11
C PHE A 115 -9.07 12.96 -18.51
N ALA A 116 -9.63 13.38 -17.37
CA ALA A 116 -10.82 12.77 -16.81
C ALA A 116 -11.98 12.81 -17.81
N GLU A 117 -12.26 13.98 -18.41
CA GLU A 117 -13.32 14.14 -19.41
C GLU A 117 -13.08 13.31 -20.68
N ASP A 118 -11.82 13.15 -21.12
CA ASP A 118 -11.44 12.28 -22.24
C ASP A 118 -11.71 10.81 -21.91
N MET A 119 -11.26 10.34 -20.76
CA MET A 119 -11.47 8.95 -20.31
C MET A 119 -12.96 8.62 -20.10
N ILE A 120 -13.75 9.57 -19.59
CA ILE A 120 -15.21 9.41 -19.46
C ILE A 120 -15.87 9.32 -20.84
N ALA A 121 -15.56 10.24 -21.74
CA ALA A 121 -16.25 10.35 -23.02
C ALA A 121 -15.85 9.27 -24.03
N ASN A 122 -14.59 8.87 -24.07
CA ASN A 122 -14.04 8.00 -25.10
C ASN A 122 -13.76 6.58 -24.62
N GLU A 123 -13.59 6.35 -23.32
CA GLU A 123 -13.24 5.05 -22.75
C GLU A 123 -14.27 4.54 -21.74
N GLY A 124 -15.29 5.38 -21.40
CA GLY A 124 -16.40 4.98 -20.54
C GLY A 124 -16.06 4.92 -19.06
N ALA A 125 -15.04 5.69 -18.61
CA ALA A 125 -14.67 5.72 -17.20
C ALA A 125 -15.86 6.13 -16.32
N ASN A 126 -16.15 5.34 -15.31
CA ASN A 126 -17.18 5.61 -14.30
C ASN A 126 -16.65 5.62 -12.85
N ILE A 127 -15.34 5.36 -12.69
CA ILE A 127 -14.54 5.72 -11.51
C ILE A 127 -13.30 6.45 -12.04
N VAL A 128 -13.09 7.70 -11.60
CA VAL A 128 -11.91 8.50 -11.98
C VAL A 128 -11.16 8.90 -10.71
N VAL A 129 -9.91 8.48 -10.60
CA VAL A 129 -9.04 8.71 -9.45
C VAL A 129 -7.95 9.71 -9.82
N GLY A 130 -7.89 10.85 -9.13
CA GLY A 130 -6.69 11.68 -9.10
C GLY A 130 -5.78 11.19 -7.97
N ASN A 131 -4.63 10.59 -8.31
CA ASN A 131 -3.80 9.90 -7.32
C ASN A 131 -2.97 10.83 -6.42
N ALA A 132 -3.24 12.13 -6.48
CA ALA A 132 -2.73 13.14 -5.55
C ALA A 132 -3.78 14.23 -5.35
N GLU A 133 -3.71 14.95 -4.22
CA GLU A 133 -4.68 15.99 -3.86
C GLU A 133 -4.84 17.05 -4.96
N PHE A 134 -3.72 17.54 -5.49
CA PHE A 134 -3.72 18.60 -6.52
C PHE A 134 -4.30 18.15 -7.88
N MET A 135 -4.49 16.85 -8.09
CA MET A 135 -5.19 16.29 -9.26
C MET A 135 -6.64 15.90 -8.90
N GLY A 136 -6.83 15.29 -7.74
CA GLY A 136 -8.16 14.86 -7.30
C GLY A 136 -9.11 16.03 -6.98
N MET A 137 -8.60 17.12 -6.39
CA MET A 137 -9.43 18.25 -6.01
C MET A 137 -10.11 18.97 -7.20
N PRO A 138 -9.45 19.22 -8.35
CA PRO A 138 -10.10 19.76 -9.53
C PRO A 138 -11.25 18.90 -10.06
N LEU A 139 -11.22 17.58 -9.88
CA LEU A 139 -12.29 16.67 -10.31
C LEU A 139 -13.62 16.95 -9.59
N LYS A 140 -13.57 17.49 -8.39
CA LYS A 140 -14.76 17.93 -7.65
C LYS A 140 -15.60 18.97 -8.42
N ASP A 141 -14.95 19.87 -9.17
CA ASP A 141 -15.63 20.93 -9.88
C ASP A 141 -16.50 20.42 -11.03
N ILE A 142 -16.13 19.26 -11.60
CA ILE A 142 -16.89 18.62 -12.68
C ILE A 142 -17.83 17.51 -12.19
N ALA A 143 -17.84 17.17 -10.91
CA ALA A 143 -18.65 16.06 -10.38
C ALA A 143 -20.15 16.21 -10.69
N ASP A 144 -20.70 17.43 -10.59
CA ASP A 144 -22.12 17.68 -10.91
C ASP A 144 -22.45 17.53 -12.42
N LYS A 145 -21.45 17.63 -13.28
CA LYS A 145 -21.60 17.44 -14.74
C LYS A 145 -21.74 15.97 -15.12
N TYR A 146 -21.17 15.08 -14.29
CA TYR A 146 -21.12 13.64 -14.53
C TYR A 146 -21.69 12.88 -13.33
N PRO A 147 -23.01 12.92 -13.06
CA PRO A 147 -23.61 12.37 -11.85
C PRO A 147 -23.48 10.85 -11.71
N ASP A 148 -23.23 10.13 -12.82
CA ASP A 148 -23.06 8.67 -12.86
C ASP A 148 -21.59 8.26 -12.77
N VAL A 149 -20.66 9.20 -12.59
CA VAL A 149 -19.21 8.96 -12.44
C VAL A 149 -18.80 9.24 -11.01
N ASN A 150 -18.08 8.32 -10.38
CA ASN A 150 -17.48 8.51 -9.07
C ASN A 150 -16.08 9.11 -9.23
N PHE A 151 -15.88 10.29 -8.68
CA PHE A 151 -14.58 10.98 -8.66
C PHE A 151 -13.91 10.74 -7.32
N VAL A 152 -12.65 10.33 -7.35
CA VAL A 152 -11.87 9.98 -6.15
C VAL A 152 -10.66 10.89 -6.04
N SER A 153 -10.53 11.57 -4.91
CA SER A 153 -9.33 12.32 -4.54
C SER A 153 -8.56 11.60 -3.44
N ILE A 154 -7.30 11.35 -3.70
CA ILE A 154 -6.38 10.87 -2.69
C ILE A 154 -5.90 12.08 -1.88
N VAL A 155 -5.96 11.99 -0.54
CA VAL A 155 -5.52 13.07 0.38
C VAL A 155 -6.32 14.35 0.20
N ALA A 156 -7.63 14.31 0.12
CA ALA A 156 -8.40 15.55 0.08
C ALA A 156 -8.51 16.18 1.47
N SER A 157 -7.94 17.37 1.64
CA SER A 157 -8.09 18.20 2.84
C SER A 157 -9.43 18.96 2.88
N ASP A 158 -10.06 19.19 1.72
CA ASP A 158 -11.37 19.83 1.64
C ASP A 158 -12.48 18.91 2.12
N VAL A 159 -13.19 19.34 3.17
CA VAL A 159 -14.29 18.60 3.80
C VAL A 159 -15.66 18.83 3.12
N SER A 160 -15.74 19.70 2.11
CA SER A 160 -16.99 19.90 1.40
C SER A 160 -17.33 18.69 0.53
N SER A 161 -18.58 18.20 0.63
CA SER A 161 -19.03 16.97 -0.01
C SER A 161 -19.83 17.22 -1.29
N LYS A 162 -19.65 16.35 -2.29
CA LYS A 162 -20.61 16.08 -3.36
C LYS A 162 -20.91 14.59 -3.35
N GLU A 163 -22.11 14.19 -3.76
CA GLU A 163 -22.56 12.80 -3.64
C GLU A 163 -21.66 11.80 -4.34
N ASN A 164 -21.02 12.18 -5.44
CA ASN A 164 -20.15 11.37 -6.26
C ASN A 164 -18.68 11.80 -6.20
N PHE A 165 -18.30 12.57 -5.17
CA PHE A 165 -16.91 12.91 -4.90
C PHE A 165 -16.46 12.26 -3.60
N ILE A 166 -15.51 11.33 -3.75
CA ILE A 166 -15.01 10.46 -2.69
C ILE A 166 -13.61 10.91 -2.29
N ARG A 167 -13.40 11.05 -1.00
CA ARG A 167 -12.07 11.29 -0.41
C ARG A 167 -11.57 10.01 0.20
N THR A 168 -10.36 9.61 -0.13
CA THR A 168 -9.81 8.38 0.45
C THR A 168 -8.35 8.54 0.83
N PHE A 169 -7.98 7.87 1.90
CA PHE A 169 -6.59 7.69 2.31
C PHE A 169 -6.47 6.48 3.26
N PRO A 170 -5.39 5.69 3.15
CA PRO A 170 -5.14 4.62 4.12
C PRO A 170 -4.52 5.16 5.41
N ARG A 171 -4.73 4.45 6.53
CA ARG A 171 -4.08 4.76 7.82
C ARG A 171 -2.63 4.26 7.83
N GLN A 172 -1.82 4.74 6.90
CA GLN A 172 -0.41 4.33 6.75
C GLN A 172 0.41 4.53 8.02
N TYR A 173 0.05 5.49 8.87
CA TYR A 173 0.72 5.75 10.13
C TYR A 173 0.72 4.53 11.07
N GLN A 174 -0.21 3.58 10.90
CA GLN A 174 -0.24 2.33 11.66
C GLN A 174 0.93 1.42 11.29
N ALA A 175 1.17 1.20 10.00
CA ALA A 175 2.32 0.41 9.53
C ALA A 175 3.64 1.14 9.82
N LEU A 176 3.67 2.46 9.62
CA LEU A 176 4.82 3.31 9.96
C LEU A 176 5.17 3.27 11.45
N TYR A 177 4.18 3.15 12.33
CA TYR A 177 4.44 2.93 13.75
C TYR A 177 5.19 1.61 14.00
N LEU A 178 4.78 0.52 13.35
CA LEU A 178 5.49 -0.77 13.46
C LEU A 178 6.92 -0.68 12.92
N GLU A 179 7.12 0.02 11.82
CA GLU A 179 8.45 0.30 11.28
C GLU A 179 9.30 1.16 12.22
N GLY A 180 8.66 2.13 12.88
CA GLY A 180 9.30 2.94 13.91
C GLY A 180 9.83 2.11 15.08
N LEU A 181 9.07 1.11 15.57
CA LEU A 181 9.51 0.16 16.58
C LEU A 181 10.78 -0.59 16.13
N ILE A 182 10.77 -1.06 14.87
CA ILE A 182 11.91 -1.78 14.28
C ILE A 182 13.12 -0.87 14.12
N ALA A 183 12.94 0.34 13.60
CA ALA A 183 13.99 1.34 13.42
C ALA A 183 14.63 1.77 14.74
N GLY A 184 13.82 2.03 15.78
CA GLY A 184 14.27 2.37 17.12
C GLY A 184 15.08 1.27 17.78
N ALA A 185 14.74 0.01 17.49
CA ALA A 185 15.51 -1.14 17.96
C ALA A 185 16.86 -1.27 17.25
N LEU A 186 16.88 -1.08 15.91
CA LEU A 186 18.05 -1.27 15.06
C LEU A 186 19.12 -0.20 15.23
N THR A 187 18.75 1.05 15.54
CA THR A 187 19.76 2.10 15.66
C THR A 187 20.76 1.82 16.77
N GLU A 188 22.05 1.88 16.43
CA GLU A 188 23.19 1.79 17.35
C GLU A 188 23.69 3.17 17.76
N THR A 189 23.59 4.16 16.86
CA THR A 189 24.02 5.55 17.11
C THR A 189 23.00 6.37 17.89
N GLY A 190 21.75 5.91 17.95
CA GLY A 190 20.63 6.68 18.47
C GLY A 190 20.18 7.80 17.52
N ASN A 191 20.55 7.77 16.25
CA ASN A 191 20.16 8.76 15.25
C ASN A 191 19.47 8.10 14.04
N ILE A 192 18.23 8.46 13.84
CA ILE A 192 17.40 7.99 12.72
C ILE A 192 17.09 9.16 11.81
N GLY A 193 17.10 8.94 10.48
CA GLY A 193 16.88 9.98 9.48
C GLY A 193 15.61 9.75 8.68
N ILE A 194 14.92 10.84 8.34
CA ILE A 194 13.80 10.85 7.41
C ILE A 194 14.07 11.85 6.29
N VAL A 195 14.17 11.36 5.04
CA VAL A 195 14.14 12.19 3.84
C VAL A 195 12.68 12.45 3.51
N SER A 196 12.22 13.69 3.66
CA SER A 196 10.80 14.02 3.56
C SER A 196 10.53 14.93 2.36
N ALA A 197 9.29 14.93 1.83
CA ALA A 197 8.94 15.76 0.66
C ALA A 197 8.79 17.23 1.07
N TYR A 198 7.69 17.57 1.70
CA TYR A 198 7.42 18.89 2.29
C TYR A 198 6.37 18.74 3.41
N PRO A 199 6.27 19.68 4.34
CA PRO A 199 5.39 19.55 5.50
C PRO A 199 3.92 19.81 5.12
N ASN A 200 3.25 18.80 4.57
CA ASN A 200 1.80 18.78 4.43
C ASN A 200 1.16 17.82 5.45
N VAL A 201 -0.14 17.90 5.62
CA VAL A 201 -0.90 17.10 6.60
C VAL A 201 -0.65 15.59 6.42
N GLN A 202 -0.54 15.10 5.19
CA GLN A 202 -0.25 13.71 4.89
C GLN A 202 1.13 13.29 5.39
N VAL A 203 2.17 14.04 5.02
CA VAL A 203 3.57 13.75 5.39
C VAL A 203 3.77 13.86 6.89
N ILE A 204 3.23 14.91 7.52
CA ILE A 204 3.28 15.11 8.97
C ILE A 204 2.66 13.92 9.71
N ARG A 205 1.46 13.48 9.30
CA ARG A 205 0.76 12.34 9.90
C ARG A 205 1.57 11.04 9.78
N ARG A 206 2.16 10.78 8.62
CA ARG A 206 3.00 9.59 8.38
C ARG A 206 4.26 9.63 9.24
N THR A 207 4.95 10.76 9.23
CA THR A 207 6.15 11.00 10.05
C THR A 207 5.86 10.85 11.54
N ALA A 208 4.70 11.35 11.99
CA ALA A 208 4.26 11.20 13.39
C ALA A 208 4.08 9.73 13.77
N GLY A 209 3.43 8.91 12.93
CA GLY A 209 3.27 7.48 13.19
C GLY A 209 4.63 6.78 13.38
N PHE A 210 5.55 6.99 12.45
CA PHE A 210 6.91 6.45 12.55
C PHE A 210 7.62 6.92 13.82
N TYR A 211 7.57 8.22 14.11
CA TYR A 211 8.21 8.80 15.30
C TYR A 211 7.69 8.18 16.61
N LEU A 212 6.38 7.99 16.75
CA LEU A 212 5.79 7.37 17.94
C LEU A 212 6.31 5.94 18.14
N GLY A 213 6.40 5.15 17.08
CA GLY A 213 7.00 3.81 17.15
C GLY A 213 8.47 3.84 17.60
N VAL A 214 9.26 4.79 17.07
CA VAL A 214 10.66 4.99 17.51
C VAL A 214 10.73 5.33 18.99
N GLN A 215 9.85 6.19 19.49
CA GLN A 215 9.84 6.59 20.91
C GLN A 215 9.45 5.44 21.83
N ASP A 216 8.44 4.64 21.46
CA ASP A 216 8.03 3.46 22.24
C ASP A 216 9.16 2.41 22.32
N ALA A 217 9.86 2.18 21.20
CA ALA A 217 11.02 1.28 21.20
C ALA A 217 12.17 1.84 22.06
N ALA A 218 12.42 3.15 21.96
CA ALA A 218 13.46 3.82 22.75
C ALA A 218 13.16 3.76 24.25
N GLU A 219 11.91 4.01 24.66
CA GLU A 219 11.47 3.91 26.05
C GLU A 219 11.62 2.47 26.57
N LEU A 220 11.11 1.48 25.83
CA LEU A 220 11.19 0.07 26.23
C LEU A 220 12.63 -0.41 26.39
N LEU A 221 13.54 0.04 25.50
CA LEU A 221 14.95 -0.36 25.52
C LEU A 221 15.85 0.54 26.38
N GLY A 222 15.32 1.63 26.95
CA GLY A 222 16.10 2.61 27.70
C GLY A 222 17.15 3.33 26.86
N LYS A 223 16.88 3.55 25.54
CA LYS A 223 17.75 4.26 24.60
C LYS A 223 17.37 5.74 24.49
N ASP A 224 18.36 6.60 24.21
CA ASP A 224 18.11 7.98 23.76
C ASP A 224 18.17 8.02 22.24
N VAL A 225 17.02 8.18 21.58
CA VAL A 225 16.91 8.14 20.12
C VAL A 225 16.37 9.47 19.60
N LYS A 226 17.06 10.03 18.60
CA LYS A 226 16.69 11.26 17.90
C LYS A 226 16.24 10.94 16.48
N VAL A 227 15.14 11.53 16.07
CA VAL A 227 14.63 11.46 14.69
C VAL A 227 14.89 12.81 14.01
N HIS A 228 15.73 12.78 12.97
CA HIS A 228 16.10 13.93 12.16
C HIS A 228 15.28 13.93 10.88
N VAL A 229 14.53 15.00 10.62
CA VAL A 229 13.69 15.15 9.43
C VAL A 229 14.24 16.28 8.57
N LYS A 230 14.47 16.03 7.29
CA LYS A 230 14.84 17.08 6.33
C LYS A 230 13.95 17.00 5.08
N TYR A 231 13.41 18.16 4.71
CA TYR A 231 12.50 18.30 3.60
C TYR A 231 13.24 18.59 2.29
N ALA A 232 12.91 17.84 1.21
CA ALA A 232 13.47 18.01 -0.12
C ALA A 232 12.77 19.14 -0.90
N GLY A 233 11.54 19.47 -0.54
CA GLY A 233 10.74 20.52 -1.18
C GLY A 233 9.79 20.02 -2.27
N ASP A 234 9.89 18.76 -2.70
CA ASP A 234 8.98 18.11 -3.63
C ASP A 234 8.97 16.59 -3.41
N TRP A 235 8.05 15.89 -4.08
CA TRP A 235 7.85 14.44 -3.98
C TRP A 235 8.93 13.62 -4.69
N TYR A 236 9.45 14.09 -5.83
CA TYR A 236 10.38 13.35 -6.67
C TYR A 236 11.54 14.22 -7.13
N LEU A 237 12.58 14.29 -6.32
CA LEU A 237 13.83 15.03 -6.59
C LEU A 237 15.03 14.12 -6.30
N PRO A 238 15.34 13.13 -7.17
CA PRO A 238 16.33 12.08 -6.88
C PRO A 238 17.70 12.60 -6.42
N GLN A 239 18.20 13.70 -6.99
CA GLN A 239 19.48 14.27 -6.59
C GLN A 239 19.41 14.93 -5.21
N GLU A 240 18.39 15.72 -4.94
CA GLU A 240 18.19 16.37 -3.64
C GLU A 240 17.95 15.34 -2.53
N GLU A 241 17.13 14.32 -2.80
CA GLU A 241 16.89 13.21 -1.88
C GLU A 241 18.18 12.47 -1.52
N ARG A 242 19.05 12.25 -2.51
CA ARG A 242 20.38 11.66 -2.32
C ARG A 242 21.29 12.54 -1.44
N ASP A 243 21.33 13.84 -1.72
CA ASP A 243 22.18 14.80 -1.01
C ASP A 243 21.70 14.96 0.45
N ILE A 244 20.38 14.96 0.68
CA ILE A 244 19.80 14.94 2.02
C ILE A 244 20.16 13.65 2.75
N ALA A 245 19.97 12.48 2.14
CA ALA A 245 20.29 11.19 2.74
C ALA A 245 21.79 11.13 3.14
N ALA A 246 22.68 11.54 2.24
CA ALA A 246 24.12 11.62 2.53
C ALA A 246 24.42 12.59 3.67
N THR A 247 23.76 13.74 3.72
CA THR A 247 23.91 14.72 4.80
C THR A 247 23.49 14.15 6.16
N LEU A 248 22.34 13.45 6.20
CA LEU A 248 21.85 12.80 7.41
C LEU A 248 22.86 11.78 7.95
N VAL A 249 23.44 10.96 7.08
CA VAL A 249 24.47 9.99 7.48
C VAL A 249 25.77 10.66 7.91
N ASP A 250 26.31 11.54 7.06
CA ASP A 250 27.67 12.07 7.26
C ASP A 250 27.76 13.12 8.36
N GLN A 251 26.71 13.93 8.58
CA GLN A 251 26.72 15.02 9.56
C GLN A 251 25.97 14.69 10.87
N TYR A 252 24.90 13.89 10.77
CA TYR A 252 24.07 13.55 11.92
C TYR A 252 24.29 12.13 12.41
N GLN A 253 25.19 11.37 11.76
CA GLN A 253 25.54 10.00 12.14
C GLN A 253 24.33 9.05 12.14
N VAL A 254 23.39 9.29 11.23
CA VAL A 254 22.22 8.43 11.03
C VAL A 254 22.68 7.05 10.57
N ASP A 255 22.15 5.99 11.20
CA ASP A 255 22.42 4.59 10.88
C ASP A 255 21.16 3.79 10.52
N VAL A 256 19.99 4.42 10.60
CA VAL A 256 18.72 3.94 10.07
C VAL A 256 18.05 5.09 9.33
N ILE A 257 17.67 4.89 8.08
CA ILE A 257 17.04 5.93 7.26
C ILE A 257 15.72 5.43 6.66
N THR A 258 14.74 6.31 6.60
CA THR A 258 13.49 6.13 5.85
C THR A 258 13.20 7.36 5.00
N GLN A 259 12.16 7.31 4.18
CA GLN A 259 11.77 8.42 3.32
C GLN A 259 10.27 8.62 3.25
N GLN A 260 9.87 9.85 2.87
CA GLN A 260 8.51 10.21 2.48
C GLN A 260 8.48 10.80 1.04
N THR A 261 9.59 10.68 0.32
CA THR A 261 9.77 11.00 -1.10
C THR A 261 9.65 9.74 -1.96
N ASP A 262 9.66 9.83 -3.27
CA ASP A 262 9.26 8.74 -4.17
C ASP A 262 10.40 8.14 -5.02
N SER A 263 11.64 8.66 -4.92
CA SER A 263 12.78 8.07 -5.63
C SER A 263 13.49 6.98 -4.80
N GLY A 264 14.25 6.11 -5.47
CA GLY A 264 15.11 5.12 -4.81
C GLY A 264 16.42 5.69 -4.22
N SER A 265 16.67 6.99 -4.36
CA SER A 265 17.97 7.60 -4.01
C SER A 265 18.36 7.49 -2.53
N PRO A 266 17.46 7.62 -1.55
CA PRO A 266 17.80 7.38 -0.13
C PRO A 266 18.21 5.93 0.16
N LEU A 267 17.57 4.95 -0.50
CA LEU A 267 17.96 3.54 -0.41
C LEU A 267 19.35 3.28 -1.01
N ASP A 268 19.66 3.93 -2.15
CA ASP A 268 21.00 3.83 -2.75
C ASP A 268 22.06 4.31 -1.76
N VAL A 269 21.85 5.46 -1.10
CA VAL A 269 22.76 5.99 -0.08
C VAL A 269 22.86 5.04 1.12
N ALA A 270 21.75 4.50 1.60
CA ALA A 270 21.76 3.53 2.69
C ALA A 270 22.61 2.29 2.34
N THR A 271 22.45 1.79 1.11
CA THR A 271 23.23 0.66 0.60
C THR A 271 24.72 0.98 0.48
N GLU A 272 25.07 2.14 -0.06
CA GLU A 272 26.48 2.60 -0.21
C GLU A 272 27.16 2.82 1.15
N LYS A 273 26.42 3.33 2.13
CA LYS A 273 26.93 3.61 3.48
C LYS A 273 26.88 2.41 4.41
N GLY A 274 26.18 1.32 4.02
CA GLY A 274 26.02 0.12 4.82
C GLY A 274 25.18 0.32 6.09
N ILE A 275 24.15 1.17 6.00
CA ILE A 275 23.18 1.44 7.06
C ILE A 275 21.82 0.82 6.72
N TRP A 276 20.91 0.76 7.71
CA TRP A 276 19.57 0.24 7.50
C TRP A 276 18.67 1.21 6.75
N PHE A 277 17.87 0.67 5.84
CA PHE A 277 16.77 1.36 5.18
C PHE A 277 15.44 0.74 5.60
N VAL A 278 14.46 1.59 5.86
CA VAL A 278 13.06 1.23 6.10
C VAL A 278 12.24 1.80 4.95
N GLY A 279 11.56 0.92 4.21
CA GLY A 279 10.88 1.25 2.96
C GLY A 279 9.50 1.87 3.15
N LYS A 280 8.84 2.22 2.05
CA LYS A 280 7.49 2.80 2.10
C LYS A 280 6.64 2.44 0.88
N ASP A 281 5.32 2.48 1.07
CA ASP A 281 4.25 2.42 0.08
C ASP A 281 4.12 1.10 -0.68
N MET A 282 5.13 0.23 -0.65
CA MET A 282 5.09 -1.07 -1.28
C MET A 282 6.24 -1.98 -0.83
N ASP A 283 6.15 -3.26 -1.16
CA ASP A 283 7.24 -4.22 -0.98
C ASP A 283 8.44 -3.88 -1.86
N ILE A 284 9.37 -3.11 -1.31
CA ILE A 284 10.56 -2.62 -2.02
C ILE A 284 11.42 -3.77 -2.56
N VAL A 285 11.53 -4.87 -1.84
CA VAL A 285 12.36 -6.01 -2.24
C VAL A 285 11.59 -6.94 -3.16
N GLY A 286 10.38 -7.35 -2.79
CA GLY A 286 9.63 -8.37 -3.50
C GLY A 286 8.99 -7.88 -4.79
N GLU A 287 8.44 -6.68 -4.81
CA GLU A 287 7.70 -6.16 -5.96
C GLU A 287 8.54 -5.27 -6.86
N TYR A 288 9.38 -4.40 -6.28
CA TYR A 288 10.26 -3.54 -7.10
C TYR A 288 11.62 -4.14 -7.38
N GLY A 289 12.12 -5.01 -6.51
CA GLY A 289 13.47 -5.55 -6.63
C GLY A 289 14.57 -4.47 -6.56
N TRP A 290 14.28 -3.32 -5.89
CA TRP A 290 15.22 -2.20 -5.81
C TRP A 290 16.45 -2.53 -4.98
N SER A 291 16.31 -3.45 -4.03
CA SER A 291 17.40 -3.84 -3.14
C SER A 291 17.21 -5.27 -2.66
N THR A 292 18.01 -5.66 -1.71
CA THR A 292 17.97 -6.97 -1.05
C THR A 292 17.63 -6.79 0.43
N THR A 293 17.26 -7.89 1.08
CA THR A 293 17.08 -7.93 2.54
C THR A 293 18.35 -7.61 3.33
N ASP A 294 19.47 -7.38 2.65
CA ASP A 294 20.75 -6.99 3.27
C ASP A 294 20.78 -5.53 3.70
N THR A 295 20.03 -4.67 3.02
CA THR A 295 19.94 -3.24 3.30
C THR A 295 18.57 -2.86 3.83
N VAL A 296 17.50 -3.37 3.21
CA VAL A 296 16.12 -3.11 3.61
C VAL A 296 15.80 -3.96 4.84
N ALA A 297 15.54 -3.31 5.98
CA ALA A 297 15.15 -3.98 7.21
C ALA A 297 13.70 -4.50 7.14
N VAL A 298 12.82 -3.65 6.65
CA VAL A 298 11.39 -3.87 6.45
C VAL A 298 10.86 -2.78 5.53
N SER A 299 9.74 -3.01 4.86
CA SER A 299 8.93 -1.98 4.19
C SER A 299 7.53 -2.00 4.76
N PHE A 300 6.72 -0.97 4.50
CA PHE A 300 5.28 -1.12 4.57
C PHE A 300 4.68 -1.04 3.17
N ASP A 301 3.59 -1.74 2.99
CA ASP A 301 2.82 -1.73 1.76
C ASP A 301 1.44 -1.11 1.98
N THR A 302 0.97 -0.40 0.96
CA THR A 302 -0.38 0.14 0.88
C THR A 302 -1.14 -0.55 -0.23
N ARG A 303 -2.18 -1.26 0.15
CA ARG A 303 -3.07 -1.97 -0.77
C ARG A 303 -4.23 -1.04 -1.18
N TRP A 304 -3.95 -0.16 -2.15
CA TRP A 304 -4.94 0.81 -2.67
C TRP A 304 -6.18 0.12 -3.24
N GLU A 305 -6.02 -1.10 -3.75
CA GLU A 305 -7.11 -1.93 -4.21
C GLU A 305 -8.19 -2.15 -3.15
N VAL A 306 -7.84 -2.22 -1.86
CA VAL A 306 -8.81 -2.39 -0.76
C VAL A 306 -9.73 -1.15 -0.65
N LEU A 307 -9.19 0.05 -0.87
CA LEU A 307 -10.00 1.27 -0.84
C LEU A 307 -10.89 1.38 -2.09
N TYR A 308 -10.35 1.08 -3.26
CA TYR A 308 -11.12 1.12 -4.52
C TYR A 308 -12.16 0.00 -4.61
N ASP A 309 -11.90 -1.15 -3.99
CA ASP A 309 -12.82 -2.26 -3.88
C ASP A 309 -14.14 -1.86 -3.19
N GLN A 310 -14.07 -1.00 -2.16
CA GLN A 310 -15.27 -0.47 -1.49
C GLN A 310 -16.18 0.29 -2.48
N ILE A 311 -15.58 1.07 -3.38
CA ILE A 311 -16.31 1.81 -4.40
C ILE A 311 -16.92 0.85 -5.43
N ILE A 312 -16.14 -0.10 -5.91
CA ILE A 312 -16.57 -1.11 -6.88
C ILE A 312 -17.72 -1.96 -6.32
N GLN A 313 -17.60 -2.42 -5.06
CA GLN A 313 -18.64 -3.22 -4.42
C GLN A 313 -19.95 -2.44 -4.24
N ALA A 314 -19.89 -1.18 -3.82
CA ALA A 314 -21.07 -0.33 -3.72
C ALA A 314 -21.75 -0.16 -5.08
N MET A 315 -20.98 0.10 -6.15
CA MET A 315 -21.52 0.21 -7.51
C MET A 315 -22.15 -1.11 -7.98
N MET A 316 -21.51 -2.25 -7.73
CA MET A 316 -22.06 -3.58 -8.08
C MET A 316 -23.35 -3.91 -7.32
N ALA A 317 -23.49 -3.38 -6.09
CA ALA A 317 -24.71 -3.49 -5.30
C ALA A 317 -25.82 -2.49 -5.74
N GLY A 318 -25.52 -1.56 -6.65
CA GLY A 318 -26.41 -0.46 -7.02
C GLY A 318 -26.55 0.59 -5.91
N GLU A 319 -25.55 0.67 -5.03
CA GLU A 319 -25.49 1.60 -3.91
C GLU A 319 -24.51 2.75 -4.21
N LYS A 320 -24.65 3.87 -3.50
CA LYS A 320 -23.69 4.96 -3.56
C LYS A 320 -22.50 4.64 -2.66
N PRO A 321 -21.26 4.81 -3.13
CA PRO A 321 -20.10 4.66 -2.29
C PRO A 321 -20.07 5.67 -1.14
N GLU A 322 -19.41 5.32 -0.04
CA GLU A 322 -19.12 6.23 1.06
C GLU A 322 -18.26 7.41 0.57
N GLN A 323 -18.58 8.63 1.03
CA GLN A 323 -17.86 9.84 0.61
C GLN A 323 -16.48 10.00 1.26
N ILE A 324 -16.24 9.27 2.35
CA ILE A 324 -14.95 9.22 3.04
C ILE A 324 -14.59 7.76 3.27
N ILE A 325 -13.52 7.31 2.64
CA ILE A 325 -12.96 5.97 2.82
C ILE A 325 -11.58 6.12 3.48
N TYR A 326 -11.49 5.82 4.77
CA TYR A 326 -10.28 5.97 5.57
C TYR A 326 -10.02 4.69 6.36
N LEU A 327 -9.33 3.76 5.72
CA LEU A 327 -9.15 2.39 6.20
C LEU A 327 -7.73 2.15 6.74
N GLY A 328 -7.61 1.27 7.71
CA GLY A 328 -6.36 0.84 8.32
C GLY A 328 -6.16 -0.67 8.28
N MET A 329 -5.34 -1.20 9.18
CA MET A 329 -5.07 -2.65 9.30
C MET A 329 -6.30 -3.47 9.66
N GLU A 330 -7.34 -2.86 10.23
CA GLU A 330 -8.62 -3.51 10.55
C GLU A 330 -9.46 -3.84 9.31
N SER A 331 -9.06 -3.35 8.14
CA SER A 331 -9.80 -3.54 6.89
C SER A 331 -8.99 -4.36 5.90
N SER A 332 -9.68 -5.27 5.22
CA SER A 332 -9.09 -6.16 4.22
C SER A 332 -10.00 -6.38 3.02
N MET A 333 -9.42 -6.89 1.95
CA MET A 333 -10.11 -7.36 0.77
C MET A 333 -9.74 -8.82 0.51
N GLN A 334 -10.70 -9.65 0.13
CA GLN A 334 -10.40 -11.01 -0.31
C GLN A 334 -9.96 -10.99 -1.79
N LEU A 335 -8.82 -11.57 -2.07
CA LEU A 335 -8.30 -11.78 -3.42
C LEU A 335 -9.02 -12.93 -4.15
N ALA A 336 -8.76 -13.06 -5.46
CA ALA A 336 -9.33 -14.11 -6.30
C ALA A 336 -8.92 -15.53 -5.86
N ASP A 337 -7.77 -15.70 -5.22
CA ASP A 337 -7.28 -16.97 -4.67
C ASP A 337 -7.82 -17.30 -3.27
N GLY A 338 -8.61 -16.40 -2.69
CA GLY A 338 -9.23 -16.55 -1.37
C GLY A 338 -8.38 -16.06 -0.21
N THR A 339 -7.21 -15.47 -0.46
CA THR A 339 -6.41 -14.82 0.58
C THR A 339 -6.97 -13.44 0.92
N ASP A 340 -6.81 -13.01 2.19
CA ASP A 340 -7.19 -11.67 2.63
C ASP A 340 -5.97 -10.74 2.57
N GLU A 341 -6.12 -9.60 1.93
CA GLU A 341 -5.15 -8.51 1.92
C GLU A 341 -5.60 -7.36 2.80
N LEU A 342 -4.77 -6.97 3.77
CA LEU A 342 -5.00 -5.80 4.62
C LEU A 342 -4.78 -4.51 3.82
N THR A 343 -5.46 -3.43 4.20
CA THR A 343 -5.28 -2.11 3.58
C THR A 343 -3.84 -1.61 3.71
N VAL A 344 -3.22 -1.81 4.86
CA VAL A 344 -1.80 -1.48 5.12
C VAL A 344 -1.19 -2.56 6.02
N ASP A 345 0.07 -2.89 5.78
CA ASP A 345 0.83 -3.80 6.65
C ASP A 345 2.33 -3.59 6.43
N ILE A 346 3.14 -4.02 7.39
CA ILE A 346 4.57 -4.18 7.14
C ILE A 346 4.81 -5.41 6.26
N MET A 347 5.59 -5.20 5.21
CA MET A 347 5.89 -6.22 4.20
C MET A 347 7.34 -6.17 3.75
N ASN A 348 7.89 -7.33 3.37
CA ASN A 348 9.20 -7.40 2.75
C ASN A 348 9.38 -8.76 2.07
N ASP A 349 9.80 -8.77 0.81
CA ASP A 349 10.03 -9.98 0.02
C ASP A 349 8.83 -10.95 0.04
N GLY A 350 7.62 -10.39 -0.09
CA GLY A 350 6.34 -11.12 -0.07
C GLY A 350 5.89 -11.63 1.30
N LYS A 351 6.58 -11.28 2.38
CA LYS A 351 6.24 -11.69 3.75
C LYS A 351 5.58 -10.54 4.51
N LEU A 352 4.72 -10.88 5.47
CA LEU A 352 3.93 -9.94 6.25
C LEU A 352 4.28 -10.00 7.74
N GLY A 353 3.96 -8.92 8.46
CA GLY A 353 4.12 -8.86 9.91
C GLY A 353 5.59 -9.06 10.32
N VAL A 354 5.83 -9.77 11.41
CA VAL A 354 7.21 -10.00 11.91
C VAL A 354 8.07 -10.83 10.96
N ASP A 355 7.47 -11.64 10.09
CA ASP A 355 8.19 -12.41 9.08
C ASP A 355 8.72 -11.51 7.93
N ALA A 356 8.21 -10.29 7.81
CA ALA A 356 8.70 -9.26 6.90
C ALA A 356 10.04 -8.65 7.34
N ILE A 357 10.39 -8.75 8.63
CA ILE A 357 11.68 -8.25 9.10
C ILE A 357 12.79 -9.07 8.42
N SER A 358 13.71 -8.38 7.76
CA SER A 358 14.74 -9.06 6.98
C SER A 358 15.57 -10.05 7.84
N PRO A 359 16.03 -11.16 7.26
CA PRO A 359 16.82 -12.17 8.00
C PRO A 359 18.10 -11.62 8.62
N LYS A 360 18.62 -10.51 8.12
CA LYS A 360 19.79 -9.83 8.71
C LYS A 360 19.42 -8.87 9.83
N ALA A 361 18.29 -8.21 9.74
CA ALA A 361 17.83 -7.27 10.77
C ALA A 361 17.26 -8.00 12.00
N LEU A 362 16.46 -9.04 11.79
CA LEU A 362 15.75 -9.75 12.85
C LEU A 362 16.65 -10.19 14.03
N PRO A 363 17.85 -10.77 13.82
CA PRO A 363 18.72 -11.15 14.94
C PRO A 363 19.28 -9.99 15.75
N LEU A 364 19.22 -8.77 15.23
CA LEU A 364 19.69 -7.55 15.90
C LEU A 364 18.61 -6.86 16.73
N ILE A 365 17.35 -7.25 16.52
CA ILE A 365 16.20 -6.68 17.22
C ILE A 365 15.92 -7.49 18.49
N PRO A 366 15.88 -6.86 19.69
CA PRO A 366 15.51 -7.55 20.92
C PRO A 366 14.14 -8.21 20.82
N GLN A 367 13.99 -9.41 21.41
CA GLN A 367 12.76 -10.20 21.31
C GLN A 367 11.54 -9.43 21.84
N GLU A 368 11.71 -8.61 22.85
CA GLU A 368 10.65 -7.76 23.41
C GLU A 368 10.07 -6.76 22.39
N ILE A 369 10.88 -6.25 21.46
CA ILE A 369 10.41 -5.41 20.36
C ILE A 369 9.70 -6.26 19.31
N VAL A 370 10.21 -7.43 18.95
CA VAL A 370 9.54 -8.36 18.02
C VAL A 370 8.16 -8.74 18.56
N ASP A 371 8.08 -9.03 19.85
CA ASP A 371 6.81 -9.36 20.53
C ASP A 371 5.86 -8.14 20.54
N LEU A 372 6.38 -6.93 20.76
CA LEU A 372 5.59 -5.70 20.72
C LEU A 372 5.06 -5.41 19.30
N VAL A 373 5.90 -5.55 18.26
CA VAL A 373 5.47 -5.40 16.84
C VAL A 373 4.32 -6.36 16.54
N LYS A 374 4.46 -7.63 16.92
CA LYS A 374 3.41 -8.64 16.73
C LYS A 374 2.13 -8.26 17.48
N GLN A 375 2.24 -7.92 18.75
CA GLN A 375 1.09 -7.53 19.59
C GLN A 375 0.36 -6.33 19.01
N ARG A 376 1.07 -5.25 18.67
CA ARG A 376 0.47 -4.03 18.15
C ARG A 376 -0.20 -4.24 16.80
N ARG A 377 0.45 -5.01 15.93
CA ARG A 377 -0.15 -5.41 14.65
C ARG A 377 -1.47 -6.16 14.86
N GLU A 378 -1.50 -7.19 15.72
CA GLU A 378 -2.70 -7.96 16.02
C GLU A 378 -3.82 -7.08 16.61
N GLN A 379 -3.48 -6.15 17.50
CA GLN A 379 -4.44 -5.21 18.09
C GLN A 379 -5.00 -4.21 17.08
N MET A 380 -4.16 -3.69 16.15
CA MET A 380 -4.61 -2.81 15.06
C MET A 380 -5.51 -3.56 14.08
N MET A 381 -5.17 -4.80 13.72
CA MET A 381 -6.04 -5.65 12.88
C MET A 381 -7.40 -5.94 13.53
N ALA A 382 -7.45 -6.05 14.85
CA ALA A 382 -8.69 -6.23 15.60
C ALA A 382 -9.47 -4.92 15.85
N GLY A 383 -8.90 -3.76 15.50
CA GLY A 383 -9.46 -2.43 15.84
C GLY A 383 -9.45 -2.11 17.34
N GLU A 384 -8.61 -2.79 18.12
CA GLU A 384 -8.58 -2.67 19.59
C GLU A 384 -7.57 -1.62 20.08
N TRP A 385 -6.63 -1.21 19.23
CA TRP A 385 -5.57 -0.28 19.56
C TRP A 385 -5.14 0.52 18.32
N ASP A 386 -4.81 1.80 18.53
CA ASP A 386 -4.30 2.68 17.48
C ASP A 386 -3.25 3.63 18.07
N PRO A 387 -2.08 3.82 17.41
CA PRO A 387 -1.03 4.68 17.95
C PRO A 387 -1.46 6.14 18.14
N PHE A 388 -2.39 6.61 17.30
CA PHE A 388 -2.87 7.98 17.39
C PHE A 388 -3.95 8.18 18.46
N THR A 389 -4.62 7.13 18.88
CA THR A 389 -5.50 7.15 20.07
C THR A 389 -4.66 7.10 21.34
N GLU A 390 -3.67 6.21 21.39
CA GLU A 390 -2.90 5.94 22.61
C GLU A 390 -2.02 7.13 23.05
N HIS A 391 -1.37 7.82 22.10
CA HIS A 391 -0.38 8.84 22.42
C HIS A 391 -0.96 10.25 22.49
N ALA A 392 -0.40 11.09 23.35
CA ALA A 392 -0.62 12.53 23.32
C ALA A 392 0.17 13.19 22.19
N PHE A 393 -0.40 14.25 21.61
CA PHE A 393 0.28 15.02 20.57
C PHE A 393 0.63 16.41 21.09
N VAL A 394 1.92 16.65 21.21
CA VAL A 394 2.47 17.94 21.63
C VAL A 394 3.24 18.52 20.44
N SER A 395 2.91 19.76 20.04
CA SER A 395 3.57 20.44 18.93
C SER A 395 5.01 20.81 19.26
N ASN A 396 5.92 20.66 18.28
CA ASN A 396 7.27 21.21 18.37
C ASN A 396 7.36 22.66 17.85
N GLY A 397 6.26 23.22 17.29
CA GLY A 397 6.19 24.57 16.73
C GLY A 397 6.56 24.65 15.26
N THR A 398 6.79 23.53 14.58
CA THR A 398 6.99 23.43 13.12
C THR A 398 5.87 22.66 12.45
N GLY A 399 5.70 22.83 11.14
CA GLY A 399 4.66 22.18 10.36
C GLY A 399 4.19 23.04 9.18
N LEU A 400 2.95 22.86 8.78
CA LEU A 400 2.31 23.62 7.70
C LEU A 400 1.37 24.69 8.26
N ASP A 401 1.69 25.96 8.05
CA ASP A 401 0.76 27.06 8.36
C ASP A 401 -0.37 27.11 7.33
N MET A 402 -1.61 26.99 7.80
CA MET A 402 -2.82 26.93 6.99
C MET A 402 -3.78 28.03 7.37
N GLU A 403 -4.50 28.59 6.39
CA GLU A 403 -5.55 29.57 6.67
C GLU A 403 -6.62 28.95 7.61
N GLY A 404 -6.83 29.60 8.76
CA GLY A 404 -7.76 29.12 9.79
C GLY A 404 -7.26 27.94 10.66
N ASN A 405 -6.07 27.40 10.38
CA ASN A 405 -5.45 26.35 11.17
C ASN A 405 -3.92 26.56 11.25
N PRO A 406 -3.45 27.58 11.99
CA PRO A 406 -2.03 27.87 12.12
C PRO A 406 -1.31 26.76 12.91
N VAL A 407 0.02 26.64 12.72
CA VAL A 407 0.84 25.71 13.49
C VAL A 407 0.77 26.06 14.99
N PRO A 408 0.41 25.12 15.86
CA PRO A 408 0.40 25.35 17.31
C PRO A 408 1.81 25.66 17.84
N ALA A 409 1.91 26.54 18.82
CA ALA A 409 3.21 26.88 19.41
C ALA A 409 3.90 25.64 20.03
N ALA A 410 5.23 25.65 20.03
CA ALA A 410 6.00 24.58 20.65
C ALA A 410 5.59 24.34 22.11
N GLY A 411 5.42 23.07 22.49
CA GLY A 411 4.97 22.64 23.80
C GLY A 411 3.45 22.69 24.01
N THR A 412 2.66 23.05 22.99
CA THR A 412 1.20 22.97 23.06
C THR A 412 0.75 21.52 22.93
N GLU A 413 0.05 20.97 23.93
CA GLU A 413 -0.67 19.71 23.82
C GLU A 413 -1.94 19.94 23.01
N VAL A 414 -2.01 19.32 21.82
CA VAL A 414 -3.13 19.47 20.87
C VAL A 414 -4.12 18.32 21.02
N LYS A 415 -3.63 17.14 21.40
CA LYS A 415 -4.43 15.93 21.60
C LYS A 415 -3.93 15.21 22.86
N THR A 416 -4.82 14.81 23.74
CA THR A 416 -4.48 14.03 24.94
C THR A 416 -4.37 12.53 24.62
N ALA A 417 -3.57 11.81 25.42
CA ALA A 417 -3.50 10.36 25.33
C ALA A 417 -4.87 9.72 25.64
N GLY A 418 -5.24 8.68 24.89
CA GLY A 418 -6.53 7.98 25.00
C GLY A 418 -7.70 8.69 24.30
N GLU A 419 -7.49 9.85 23.69
CA GLU A 419 -8.49 10.52 22.85
C GLU A 419 -8.38 10.02 21.42
N GLU A 420 -9.49 9.52 20.85
CA GLU A 420 -9.55 9.12 19.45
C GLU A 420 -9.69 10.34 18.56
N PRO A 421 -8.73 10.61 17.65
CA PRO A 421 -8.83 11.73 16.74
C PRO A 421 -9.88 11.46 15.65
N THR A 422 -10.66 12.49 15.29
CA THR A 422 -11.63 12.34 14.19
C THR A 422 -10.93 12.18 12.84
N VAL A 423 -11.55 11.46 11.90
CA VAL A 423 -11.05 11.30 10.53
C VAL A 423 -10.85 12.66 9.87
N GLU A 424 -11.80 13.59 10.04
CA GLU A 424 -11.68 14.95 9.51
C GLU A 424 -10.45 15.68 10.03
N TRP A 425 -10.19 15.61 11.34
CA TRP A 425 -9.01 16.22 11.93
C TRP A 425 -7.71 15.62 11.38
N LEU A 426 -7.66 14.30 11.25
CA LEU A 426 -6.51 13.59 10.70
C LEU A 426 -6.25 13.94 9.23
N LEU A 427 -7.29 14.12 8.43
CA LEU A 427 -7.17 14.41 7.00
C LEU A 427 -6.84 15.86 6.69
N SER A 428 -7.29 16.81 7.55
CA SER A 428 -7.26 18.23 7.20
C SER A 428 -6.64 19.18 8.22
N GLN A 429 -6.41 18.75 9.47
CA GLN A 429 -6.03 19.66 10.56
C GLN A 429 -4.75 19.26 11.31
N PHE A 430 -4.25 18.03 11.13
CA PHE A 430 -3.01 17.60 11.77
C PHE A 430 -1.80 18.15 11.01
N ASN A 431 -1.47 19.41 11.26
CA ASN A 431 -0.55 20.23 10.47
C ASN A 431 0.77 20.58 11.18
N PHE A 432 1.15 19.88 12.26
CA PHE A 432 2.33 20.17 13.05
C PHE A 432 3.17 18.92 13.32
N ASP A 433 4.49 19.10 13.41
CA ASP A 433 5.43 18.06 13.82
C ASP A 433 5.37 17.85 15.34
N LEU A 434 5.58 16.60 15.79
CA LEU A 434 5.54 16.25 17.19
C LEU A 434 6.80 16.72 17.95
N GLN A 435 6.62 17.07 19.21
CA GLN A 435 7.72 17.46 20.11
C GLN A 435 8.76 16.33 20.22
N GLY A 436 10.02 16.68 20.07
CA GLY A 436 11.15 15.75 20.10
C GLY A 436 11.69 15.40 18.71
N MET A 437 10.94 15.66 17.64
CA MET A 437 11.49 15.59 16.28
C MET A 437 12.47 16.73 16.04
N ASN A 438 13.58 16.43 15.38
CA ASN A 438 14.57 17.42 14.96
C ASN A 438 14.39 17.78 13.49
N ILE A 439 13.64 18.84 13.23
CA ILE A 439 13.40 19.34 11.87
C ILE A 439 14.61 20.17 11.45
N LEU A 440 15.28 19.75 10.37
CA LEU A 440 16.49 20.37 9.85
C LEU A 440 16.16 21.43 8.80
N GLU A 441 16.84 22.59 8.91
CA GLU A 441 16.74 23.69 7.91
C GLU A 441 17.38 23.34 6.56
#